data_7e842ce7008470e5723724078898801c
#
_entry.id   7e842ce7008470e5723724078898801c
#
_cell.length_a   1.000
_cell.length_b   1.000
_cell.length_c   1.000
_cell.angle_alpha   90.00
_cell.angle_beta   90.00
_cell.angle_gamma   90.00
#
_symmetry.space_group_name_H-M   'P 1'
#
loop_
_entity.id
_entity.type
_entity.pdbx_description
1 polymer ?
#
loop_
_entity_poly.entity_id
_entity_poly.type
_entity_poly.pdbx_seq_one_letter_code
_entity_poly.pdbx_strand_id
1 'polypeptide(L)'
;MKAKHVILYFLVSIIISSCIRDEALNAEADILSCTLPKAVMTTSPIINNNSVTLFVGPETDVSALAPEFTLTPGATISPLSGTVHDFNLPQKYTVTAADGVWKKTYTVSVIDTELATNYNFEDTLGGKKYYIFVERQEDKVIMEWASGNAGYAMTGVPKTADDYPTFQIADGKEGKCLSLVTRSTGFFGQLMGMPIAAGNLFIGSFDVNNAMSYPLQATKFGLPFRYVPTYLAGYYKYKAGDKFTEEGKPV
;
A
#
# COMPACT_ATOMS: atom_id res chain seq x y z
N MET A 1 -55.81 44.66 -20.30
CA MET A 1 -54.62 43.97 -20.85
C MET A 1 -53.30 44.32 -20.17
N LYS A 2 -53.07 45.53 -19.71
CA LYS A 2 -51.78 45.96 -19.15
C LYS A 2 -51.42 45.32 -17.78
N ALA A 3 -52.37 45.07 -16.86
CA ALA A 3 -52.09 44.48 -15.56
C ALA A 3 -51.63 43.03 -15.62
N LYS A 4 -52.14 42.20 -16.54
CA LYS A 4 -51.74 40.82 -16.68
C LYS A 4 -50.26 40.67 -17.15
N HIS A 5 -49.77 41.56 -17.97
CA HIS A 5 -48.39 41.56 -18.44
C HIS A 5 -47.43 42.02 -17.35
N VAL A 6 -47.80 42.95 -16.50
CA VAL A 6 -47.00 43.42 -15.35
C VAL A 6 -46.83 42.29 -14.33
N ILE A 7 -47.91 41.56 -14.03
CA ILE A 7 -47.85 40.37 -13.13
C ILE A 7 -46.97 39.26 -13.71
N LEU A 8 -47.06 39.03 -15.01
CA LEU A 8 -46.23 38.03 -15.70
C LEU A 8 -44.75 38.39 -15.66
N TYR A 9 -44.40 39.68 -15.88
CA TYR A 9 -43.00 40.15 -15.77
C TYR A 9 -42.46 40.07 -14.33
N PHE A 10 -43.29 40.32 -13.33
CA PHE A 10 -42.94 40.23 -11.92
C PHE A 10 -42.71 38.75 -11.50
N LEU A 11 -43.54 37.82 -11.99
CA LEU A 11 -43.37 36.39 -11.78
C LEU A 11 -42.13 35.82 -12.50
N VAL A 12 -41.83 36.27 -13.70
CA VAL A 12 -40.62 35.89 -14.42
C VAL A 12 -39.35 36.42 -13.75
N SER A 13 -39.39 37.65 -13.21
CA SER A 13 -38.26 38.23 -12.44
C SER A 13 -37.95 37.46 -11.15
N ILE A 14 -38.94 36.86 -10.48
CA ILE A 14 -38.74 36.07 -9.26
C ILE A 14 -38.12 34.70 -9.61
N ILE A 15 -38.38 34.16 -10.79
CA ILE A 15 -37.82 32.87 -11.22
C ILE A 15 -36.34 32.97 -11.59
N ILE A 16 -35.86 34.16 -12.03
CA ILE A 16 -34.44 34.38 -12.38
C ILE A 16 -33.60 34.71 -11.15
N SER A 17 -34.19 34.98 -9.98
CA SER A 17 -33.50 35.08 -8.69
C SER A 17 -33.22 33.69 -8.05
N SER A 18 -33.31 32.61 -8.83
CA SER A 18 -32.98 31.28 -8.39
C SER A 18 -31.49 31.24 -7.97
N CYS A 19 -31.31 31.14 -6.69
CA CYS A 19 -30.07 30.98 -5.97
C CYS A 19 -28.93 30.41 -6.80
N ILE A 20 -28.00 31.26 -7.21
CA ILE A 20 -26.59 30.83 -7.33
C ILE A 20 -26.17 30.59 -5.88
N ARG A 21 -26.35 29.37 -5.40
CA ARG A 21 -25.64 28.94 -4.20
C ARG A 21 -24.19 28.81 -4.61
N ASP A 22 -23.30 29.49 -3.90
CA ASP A 22 -21.89 29.20 -4.01
C ASP A 22 -21.71 27.71 -3.86
N GLU A 23 -20.94 27.11 -4.77
CA GLU A 23 -20.63 25.70 -4.72
C GLU A 23 -20.00 25.37 -3.37
N ALA A 24 -20.44 24.31 -2.72
CA ALA A 24 -19.90 23.91 -1.43
C ALA A 24 -18.38 23.69 -1.57
N LEU A 25 -17.61 24.20 -0.61
CA LEU A 25 -16.18 23.99 -0.60
C LEU A 25 -15.85 22.51 -0.58
N ASN A 26 -14.79 22.12 -1.30
CA ASN A 26 -14.36 20.73 -1.38
C ASN A 26 -14.00 20.20 0.02
N ALA A 27 -14.59 19.08 0.40
CA ALA A 27 -14.35 18.37 1.66
C ALA A 27 -13.26 17.27 1.54
N GLU A 28 -12.64 17.11 0.37
CA GLU A 28 -11.57 16.13 0.19
C GLU A 28 -10.23 16.68 0.68
N ALA A 29 -9.49 15.86 1.43
CA ALA A 29 -8.20 16.19 2.00
C ALA A 29 -7.13 15.22 1.50
N ASP A 30 -6.93 15.16 0.17
CA ASP A 30 -6.07 14.16 -0.44
C ASP A 30 -4.79 14.74 -1.03
N ILE A 31 -3.70 13.95 -0.93
CA ILE A 31 -2.48 14.12 -1.70
C ILE A 31 -2.70 13.43 -3.04
N LEU A 32 -2.71 14.20 -4.14
CA LEU A 32 -2.88 13.71 -5.50
C LEU A 32 -1.56 13.30 -6.14
N SER A 33 -0.49 14.03 -5.85
CA SER A 33 0.87 13.70 -6.27
C SER A 33 1.89 14.19 -5.24
N CYS A 34 3.07 13.56 -5.28
CA CYS A 34 4.22 13.96 -4.51
C CYS A 34 5.47 13.86 -5.41
N THR A 35 6.33 14.85 -5.38
CA THR A 35 7.54 14.88 -6.20
C THR A 35 8.76 15.37 -5.44
N LEU A 36 9.92 14.93 -5.87
CA LEU A 36 11.23 15.46 -5.56
C LEU A 36 11.92 15.83 -6.88
N PRO A 37 13.04 16.58 -6.88
CA PRO A 37 13.79 16.82 -8.09
C PRO A 37 14.09 15.53 -8.87
N LYS A 38 13.93 15.53 -10.19
CA LYS A 38 14.08 14.32 -11.04
C LYS A 38 15.44 13.61 -10.90
N ALA A 39 16.48 14.34 -10.52
CA ALA A 39 17.80 13.74 -10.28
C ALA A 39 17.86 12.88 -9.00
N VAL A 40 16.90 13.05 -8.13
CA VAL A 40 16.84 12.39 -6.80
C VAL A 40 15.91 11.18 -6.84
N MET A 41 14.75 11.30 -7.50
CA MET A 41 13.77 10.21 -7.57
C MET A 41 14.20 9.12 -8.55
N THR A 42 14.09 7.87 -8.13
CA THR A 42 14.36 6.71 -8.99
C THR A 42 13.10 6.22 -9.72
N THR A 43 11.93 6.45 -9.14
CA THR A 43 10.62 6.11 -9.74
C THR A 43 9.50 6.98 -9.17
N SER A 44 8.29 6.83 -9.71
CA SER A 44 7.10 7.51 -9.21
C SER A 44 6.76 7.08 -7.78
N PRO A 45 6.28 8.00 -6.92
CA PRO A 45 5.88 7.68 -5.57
C PRO A 45 4.68 6.75 -5.54
N ILE A 46 4.57 5.98 -4.47
CA ILE A 46 3.35 5.21 -4.15
C ILE A 46 2.54 6.04 -3.16
N ILE A 47 1.33 6.41 -3.56
CA ILE A 47 0.38 7.15 -2.72
C ILE A 47 -0.77 6.22 -2.36
N ASN A 48 -0.91 5.96 -1.08
CA ASN A 48 -2.01 5.21 -0.50
C ASN A 48 -2.93 6.15 0.28
N ASN A 49 -4.00 5.58 0.87
CA ASN A 49 -4.99 6.39 1.58
C ASN A 49 -4.40 7.30 2.67
N ASN A 50 -3.37 6.85 3.38
CA ASN A 50 -2.75 7.56 4.51
C ASN A 50 -1.22 7.48 4.53
N SER A 51 -0.61 7.09 3.41
CA SER A 51 0.85 7.01 3.29
C SER A 51 1.33 7.42 1.91
N VAL A 52 2.53 7.99 1.87
CA VAL A 52 3.28 8.29 0.65
C VAL A 52 4.66 7.66 0.80
N THR A 53 5.06 6.86 -0.18
CA THR A 53 6.40 6.29 -0.24
C THR A 53 7.15 6.89 -1.42
N LEU A 54 8.25 7.56 -1.14
CA LEU A 54 9.19 8.13 -2.10
C LEU A 54 10.36 7.18 -2.30
N PHE A 55 10.85 7.07 -3.53
CA PHE A 55 12.00 6.23 -3.88
C PHE A 55 13.10 7.09 -4.45
N VAL A 56 14.24 7.08 -3.78
CA VAL A 56 15.41 7.89 -4.12
C VAL A 56 16.64 7.02 -4.39
N GLY A 57 17.67 7.61 -4.99
CA GLY A 57 18.94 6.92 -5.19
C GLY A 57 19.65 6.66 -3.86
N PRO A 58 20.50 5.59 -3.76
CA PRO A 58 21.17 5.23 -2.51
C PRO A 58 22.18 6.29 -2.01
N GLU A 59 22.68 7.11 -2.92
CA GLU A 59 23.59 8.22 -2.61
C GLU A 59 22.86 9.51 -2.24
N THR A 60 21.53 9.46 -2.11
CA THR A 60 20.73 10.65 -1.80
C THR A 60 20.81 10.96 -0.31
N ASP A 61 21.12 12.21 0.02
CA ASP A 61 21.03 12.69 1.39
C ASP A 61 19.56 12.83 1.81
N VAL A 62 19.06 11.79 2.50
CA VAL A 62 17.68 11.74 2.97
C VAL A 62 17.44 12.63 4.20
N SER A 63 18.49 13.18 4.82
CA SER A 63 18.35 14.09 5.97
C SER A 63 17.86 15.49 5.58
N ALA A 64 17.83 15.82 4.29
CA ALA A 64 17.51 17.15 3.79
C ALA A 64 16.67 17.12 2.51
N LEU A 65 15.51 16.46 2.53
CA LEU A 65 14.61 16.39 1.38
C LEU A 65 13.44 17.35 1.52
N ALA A 66 13.02 17.94 0.39
CA ALA A 66 11.93 18.90 0.29
C ALA A 66 10.85 18.40 -0.70
N PRO A 67 9.97 17.48 -0.28
CA PRO A 67 8.94 16.95 -1.17
C PRO A 67 7.89 18.00 -1.50
N GLU A 68 7.51 18.08 -2.78
CA GLU A 68 6.45 18.92 -3.29
C GLU A 68 5.17 18.12 -3.47
N PHE A 69 4.05 18.62 -2.93
CA PHE A 69 2.75 17.94 -2.96
C PHE A 69 1.75 18.70 -3.81
N THR A 70 1.01 17.97 -4.65
CA THR A 70 -0.22 18.44 -5.26
C THR A 70 -1.39 17.89 -4.46
N LEU A 71 -2.32 18.73 -4.07
CA LEU A 71 -3.44 18.42 -3.22
C LEU A 71 -4.77 18.51 -3.98
N THR A 72 -5.83 18.00 -3.41
CA THR A 72 -7.20 18.29 -3.84
C THR A 72 -7.45 19.81 -3.89
N PRO A 73 -8.26 20.32 -4.84
CA PRO A 73 -8.45 21.76 -5.02
C PRO A 73 -8.87 22.47 -3.72
N GLY A 74 -8.14 23.53 -3.39
CA GLY A 74 -8.38 24.34 -2.20
C GLY A 74 -7.86 23.78 -0.88
N ALA A 75 -7.35 22.54 -0.87
CA ALA A 75 -6.76 21.95 0.34
C ALA A 75 -5.38 22.55 0.66
N THR A 76 -5.01 22.48 1.93
CA THR A 76 -3.71 22.92 2.45
C THR A 76 -2.99 21.78 3.15
N ILE A 77 -1.66 21.87 3.29
CA ILE A 77 -0.84 20.82 3.93
C ILE A 77 0.09 21.43 4.98
N SER A 78 0.27 20.71 6.06
CA SER A 78 1.23 21.06 7.12
C SER A 78 2.03 19.82 7.53
N PRO A 79 3.37 19.84 7.53
CA PRO A 79 4.26 20.96 7.10
C PRO A 79 4.02 21.38 5.65
N LEU A 80 4.44 22.60 5.29
CA LEU A 80 4.22 23.16 3.95
C LEU A 80 4.97 22.34 2.88
N SER A 81 4.34 22.21 1.71
CA SER A 81 4.95 21.64 0.51
C SER A 81 6.28 22.35 0.19
N GLY A 82 7.30 21.56 -0.16
CA GLY A 82 8.63 22.08 -0.48
C GLY A 82 9.49 22.49 0.74
N THR A 83 9.05 22.24 1.96
CA THR A 83 9.91 22.43 3.14
C THR A 83 10.88 21.28 3.32
N VAL A 84 12.11 21.59 3.74
CA VAL A 84 13.14 20.60 4.00
C VAL A 84 12.88 19.87 5.31
N HIS A 85 12.93 18.54 5.27
CA HIS A 85 12.78 17.66 6.43
C HIS A 85 13.81 16.52 6.38
N ASP A 86 14.08 15.97 7.57
CA ASP A 86 14.89 14.76 7.74
C ASP A 86 14.00 13.52 7.59
N PHE A 87 14.26 12.73 6.55
CA PHE A 87 13.56 11.49 6.22
C PHE A 87 14.32 10.21 6.63
N ASN A 88 15.34 10.31 7.48
CA ASN A 88 15.87 9.13 8.17
C ASN A 88 14.78 8.42 8.98
N LEU A 89 13.72 9.15 9.36
CA LEU A 89 12.47 8.62 9.91
C LEU A 89 11.27 9.13 9.12
N PRO A 90 10.18 8.34 9.03
CA PRO A 90 8.97 8.79 8.36
C PRO A 90 8.41 10.08 8.95
N GLN A 91 7.99 11.01 8.10
CA GLN A 91 7.44 12.31 8.47
C GLN A 91 5.91 12.32 8.37
N LYS A 92 5.24 13.05 9.24
CA LYS A 92 3.78 13.20 9.20
C LYS A 92 3.39 14.53 8.56
N TYR A 93 2.48 14.45 7.59
CA TYR A 93 1.88 15.59 6.93
C TYR A 93 0.37 15.54 7.10
N THR A 94 -0.23 16.66 7.51
CA THR A 94 -1.69 16.77 7.65
C THR A 94 -2.24 17.65 6.55
N VAL A 95 -3.11 17.08 5.72
CA VAL A 95 -3.88 17.79 4.70
C VAL A 95 -5.20 18.25 5.33
N THR A 96 -5.53 19.52 5.13
CA THR A 96 -6.82 20.10 5.53
C THR A 96 -7.58 20.47 4.25
N ALA A 97 -8.80 19.99 4.12
CA ALA A 97 -9.68 20.25 2.98
C ALA A 97 -10.01 21.75 2.85
N ALA A 98 -10.53 22.16 1.68
CA ALA A 98 -10.92 23.53 1.41
C ALA A 98 -12.00 24.08 2.36
N ASP A 99 -12.85 23.21 2.91
CA ASP A 99 -13.86 23.54 3.89
C ASP A 99 -13.28 23.87 5.29
N GLY A 100 -11.98 23.59 5.51
CA GLY A 100 -11.28 23.79 6.78
C GLY A 100 -11.64 22.79 7.88
N VAL A 101 -12.57 21.88 7.63
CA VAL A 101 -13.11 20.93 8.63
C VAL A 101 -12.44 19.57 8.53
N TRP A 102 -12.43 18.98 7.35
CA TRP A 102 -11.86 17.66 7.15
C TRP A 102 -10.34 17.70 7.10
N LYS A 103 -9.75 16.75 7.83
CA LYS A 103 -8.28 16.60 7.91
C LYS A 103 -7.89 15.15 7.74
N LYS A 104 -6.79 14.93 7.02
CA LYS A 104 -6.21 13.62 6.79
C LYS A 104 -4.70 13.66 7.02
N THR A 105 -4.20 12.74 7.83
CA THR A 105 -2.76 12.67 8.11
C THR A 105 -2.13 11.55 7.30
N TYR A 106 -1.09 11.91 6.58
CA TYR A 106 -0.24 11.01 5.80
C TYR A 106 1.07 10.76 6.52
N THR A 107 1.56 9.54 6.46
CA THR A 107 2.93 9.19 6.79
C THR A 107 3.73 9.15 5.50
N VAL A 108 4.70 10.03 5.36
CA VAL A 108 5.60 10.11 4.21
C VAL A 108 6.92 9.44 4.56
N SER A 109 7.30 8.43 3.83
CA SER A 109 8.54 7.65 4.00
C SER A 109 9.40 7.74 2.75
N VAL A 110 10.70 7.64 2.93
CA VAL A 110 11.67 7.56 1.84
C VAL A 110 12.35 6.20 1.88
N ILE A 111 12.50 5.59 0.71
CA ILE A 111 13.28 4.38 0.49
C ILE A 111 14.45 4.76 -0.40
N ASP A 112 15.65 4.66 0.14
CA ASP A 112 16.92 5.00 -0.49
C ASP A 112 17.75 3.75 -0.87
N THR A 113 17.18 2.56 -0.69
CA THR A 113 17.88 1.29 -0.85
C THR A 113 17.69 0.69 -2.23
N GLU A 114 18.76 0.05 -2.71
CA GLU A 114 18.69 -0.85 -3.85
C GLU A 114 18.09 -2.19 -3.40
N LEU A 115 17.28 -2.79 -4.29
CA LEU A 115 16.86 -4.16 -4.07
C LEU A 115 18.09 -5.07 -4.06
N ALA A 116 18.19 -5.90 -3.05
CA ALA A 116 19.18 -6.96 -3.03
C ALA A 116 19.02 -7.86 -4.26
N THR A 117 20.12 -8.39 -4.74
CA THR A 117 20.13 -9.35 -5.85
C THR A 117 20.37 -10.78 -5.37
N ASN A 118 20.54 -10.97 -4.07
CA ASN A 118 20.70 -12.26 -3.43
C ASN A 118 19.83 -12.32 -2.18
N TYR A 119 18.98 -13.34 -2.09
CA TYR A 119 18.00 -13.53 -1.03
C TYR A 119 18.21 -14.92 -0.41
N ASN A 120 18.39 -14.97 0.90
CA ASN A 120 18.66 -16.22 1.62
C ASN A 120 17.50 -16.64 2.55
N PHE A 121 16.57 -15.72 2.86
CA PHE A 121 15.42 -15.93 3.73
C PHE A 121 15.78 -16.37 5.17
N GLU A 122 16.98 -16.02 5.64
CA GLU A 122 17.44 -16.33 6.99
C GLU A 122 16.81 -15.42 8.05
N ASP A 123 16.53 -14.17 7.70
CA ASP A 123 16.11 -13.14 8.61
C ASP A 123 14.60 -12.90 8.59
N THR A 124 14.02 -12.78 9.78
CA THR A 124 12.63 -12.43 9.98
C THR A 124 12.48 -11.42 11.12
N LEU A 125 11.40 -10.63 11.10
CA LEU A 125 11.07 -9.75 12.22
C LEU A 125 10.58 -10.57 13.41
N GLY A 126 11.24 -10.42 14.55
CA GLY A 126 10.85 -11.04 15.81
C GLY A 126 9.55 -10.47 16.39
N GLY A 127 8.90 -11.26 17.28
CA GLY A 127 7.74 -10.80 18.06
C GLY A 127 6.46 -10.55 17.25
N LYS A 128 6.40 -11.02 16.01
CA LYS A 128 5.22 -10.89 15.15
C LYS A 128 4.32 -12.13 15.23
N LYS A 129 3.06 -11.95 14.86
CA LYS A 129 2.06 -13.02 14.84
C LYS A 129 2.36 -14.10 13.81
N TYR A 130 3.03 -13.74 12.73
CA TYR A 130 3.48 -14.59 11.63
C TYR A 130 4.86 -14.11 11.15
N TYR A 131 5.52 -14.93 10.36
CA TYR A 131 6.83 -14.57 9.79
C TYR A 131 6.70 -13.41 8.82
N ILE A 132 7.51 -12.39 9.02
CA ILE A 132 7.76 -11.31 8.08
C ILE A 132 9.24 -11.41 7.72
N PHE A 133 9.53 -11.86 6.51
CA PHE A 133 10.88 -11.96 5.99
C PHE A 133 11.45 -10.57 5.73
N VAL A 134 12.72 -10.39 5.99
CA VAL A 134 13.40 -9.11 5.79
C VAL A 134 14.76 -9.33 5.15
N GLU A 135 15.18 -8.33 4.40
CA GLU A 135 16.57 -8.20 3.97
C GLU A 135 17.28 -7.19 4.87
N ARG A 136 18.51 -7.50 5.26
CA ARG A 136 19.34 -6.64 6.08
C ARG A 136 20.61 -6.27 5.37
N GLN A 137 21.04 -5.05 5.63
CA GLN A 137 22.40 -4.61 5.35
C GLN A 137 23.01 -4.23 6.69
N GLU A 138 24.02 -4.97 7.11
CA GLU A 138 24.51 -4.92 8.49
C GLU A 138 23.34 -5.21 9.47
N ASP A 139 23.07 -4.32 10.41
CA ASP A 139 21.97 -4.45 11.38
C ASP A 139 20.67 -3.75 10.95
N LYS A 140 20.69 -2.97 9.85
CA LYS A 140 19.54 -2.21 9.38
C LYS A 140 18.65 -3.09 8.48
N VAL A 141 17.35 -3.13 8.75
CA VAL A 141 16.36 -3.69 7.81
C VAL A 141 16.23 -2.75 6.62
N ILE A 142 16.56 -3.22 5.42
CA ILE A 142 16.50 -2.47 4.17
C ILE A 142 15.26 -2.80 3.35
N MET A 143 14.68 -3.97 3.55
CA MET A 143 13.47 -4.39 2.86
C MET A 143 12.66 -5.37 3.71
N GLU A 144 11.35 -5.22 3.69
CA GLU A 144 10.41 -6.21 4.20
C GLU A 144 9.70 -6.89 3.03
N TRP A 145 9.62 -8.20 3.10
CA TRP A 145 8.82 -8.98 2.15
C TRP A 145 7.36 -8.98 2.56
N ALA A 146 6.49 -8.80 1.60
CA ALA A 146 5.05 -8.92 1.81
C ALA A 146 4.55 -10.35 1.53
N SER A 147 3.47 -10.71 2.21
CA SER A 147 2.77 -11.97 2.00
C SER A 147 1.28 -11.86 2.29
N GLY A 148 0.49 -12.83 1.86
CA GLY A 148 -0.92 -12.95 2.19
C GLY A 148 -1.21 -13.35 3.65
N ASN A 149 -0.18 -13.55 4.48
CA ASN A 149 -0.35 -13.96 5.88
C ASN A 149 -1.21 -12.98 6.69
N ALA A 150 -1.11 -11.69 6.41
CA ALA A 150 -1.93 -10.67 7.07
C ALA A 150 -3.43 -10.90 6.82
N GLY A 151 -3.81 -11.22 5.59
CA GLY A 151 -5.18 -11.60 5.24
C GLY A 151 -5.58 -12.95 5.85
N TYR A 152 -4.69 -13.94 5.80
CA TYR A 152 -4.94 -15.24 6.40
C TYR A 152 -5.16 -15.18 7.92
N ALA A 153 -4.51 -14.24 8.62
CA ALA A 153 -4.71 -13.99 10.04
C ALA A 153 -6.17 -13.68 10.40
N MET A 154 -6.92 -13.09 9.47
CA MET A 154 -8.34 -12.73 9.66
C MET A 154 -9.25 -13.95 9.74
N THR A 155 -8.81 -15.11 9.25
CA THR A 155 -9.58 -16.36 9.31
C THR A 155 -9.70 -16.90 10.73
N GLY A 156 -8.79 -16.52 11.64
CA GLY A 156 -8.71 -17.06 12.99
C GLY A 156 -8.24 -18.51 13.09
N VAL A 157 -7.86 -19.12 11.95
CA VAL A 157 -7.38 -20.52 11.89
C VAL A 157 -6.00 -20.70 12.53
N PRO A 158 -4.99 -19.85 12.21
CA PRO A 158 -3.63 -20.07 12.72
C PRO A 158 -3.54 -19.84 14.23
N LYS A 159 -2.81 -20.70 14.93
CA LYS A 159 -2.51 -20.61 16.37
C LYS A 159 -1.06 -20.19 16.61
N THR A 160 -0.16 -20.62 15.75
CA THR A 160 1.28 -20.32 15.78
C THR A 160 1.72 -19.70 14.47
N ALA A 161 2.93 -19.15 14.40
CA ALA A 161 3.48 -18.59 13.18
C ALA A 161 3.65 -19.65 12.07
N ASP A 162 3.88 -20.90 12.44
CA ASP A 162 4.08 -22.03 11.50
C ASP A 162 2.76 -22.51 10.86
N ASP A 163 1.61 -22.09 11.40
CA ASP A 163 0.29 -22.42 10.84
C ASP A 163 -0.07 -21.54 9.64
N TYR A 164 0.71 -20.52 9.36
CA TYR A 164 0.46 -19.63 8.23
C TYR A 164 0.90 -20.25 6.90
N PRO A 165 0.30 -19.82 5.77
CA PRO A 165 0.69 -20.33 4.44
C PRO A 165 2.13 -20.02 4.05
N THR A 166 2.71 -18.94 4.59
CA THR A 166 4.09 -18.49 4.34
C THR A 166 4.85 -18.46 5.66
N PHE A 167 5.84 -19.30 5.81
CA PHE A 167 6.60 -19.43 7.06
C PHE A 167 8.04 -19.86 6.80
N GLN A 168 8.88 -19.81 7.83
CA GLN A 168 10.28 -20.18 7.77
C GLN A 168 10.49 -21.60 8.31
N ILE A 169 11.35 -22.39 7.67
CA ILE A 169 11.76 -23.72 8.16
C ILE A 169 13.28 -23.85 8.13
N ALA A 170 13.80 -24.75 8.98
CA ALA A 170 15.24 -25.02 9.10
C ALA A 170 15.73 -26.12 8.13
N ASP A 171 15.14 -26.23 6.94
CA ASP A 171 15.46 -27.26 5.93
C ASP A 171 15.87 -26.62 4.58
N GLY A 172 16.67 -25.55 4.66
CA GLY A 172 17.25 -24.89 3.50
C GLY A 172 18.37 -25.71 2.86
N LYS A 173 18.88 -25.23 1.74
CA LYS A 173 20.14 -25.76 1.18
C LYS A 173 21.29 -25.50 2.15
N GLU A 174 21.30 -24.33 2.72
CA GLU A 174 22.17 -23.86 3.80
C GLU A 174 21.27 -23.09 4.77
N GLY A 175 21.27 -23.44 6.07
CA GLY A 175 20.46 -22.75 7.06
C GLY A 175 18.95 -22.92 6.90
N LYS A 176 18.23 -21.81 6.99
CA LYS A 176 16.79 -21.77 6.90
C LYS A 176 16.32 -21.49 5.47
N CYS A 177 15.04 -21.69 5.23
CA CYS A 177 14.42 -21.31 3.94
C CYS A 177 12.97 -20.90 4.11
N LEU A 178 12.46 -20.25 3.08
CA LEU A 178 11.06 -19.95 2.91
C LEU A 178 10.25 -21.21 2.58
N SER A 179 9.13 -21.42 3.28
CA SER A 179 8.14 -22.45 2.99
C SER A 179 6.83 -21.79 2.55
N LEU A 180 6.30 -22.22 1.41
CA LEU A 180 5.02 -21.79 0.86
C LEU A 180 4.09 -23.01 0.77
N VAL A 181 2.98 -22.96 1.50
CA VAL A 181 2.03 -24.10 1.60
C VAL A 181 0.61 -23.62 1.37
N THR A 182 -0.19 -24.36 0.65
CA THR A 182 -1.63 -24.13 0.56
C THR A 182 -2.31 -24.62 1.83
N ARG A 183 -3.12 -23.77 2.46
CA ARG A 183 -3.83 -24.09 3.70
C ARG A 183 -5.31 -23.81 3.57
N SER A 184 -6.12 -24.53 4.35
CA SER A 184 -7.55 -24.25 4.51
C SER A 184 -7.74 -22.94 5.27
N THR A 185 -8.68 -22.12 4.82
CA THR A 185 -9.10 -20.90 5.49
C THR A 185 -10.20 -21.13 6.54
N GLY A 186 -10.54 -22.39 6.78
CA GLY A 186 -11.58 -22.79 7.72
C GLY A 186 -12.98 -22.34 7.29
N PHE A 187 -13.89 -22.31 8.26
CA PHE A 187 -15.30 -21.99 8.01
C PHE A 187 -15.49 -20.56 7.48
N PHE A 188 -14.78 -19.60 8.05
CA PHE A 188 -14.92 -18.20 7.65
C PHE A 188 -14.52 -17.97 6.17
N GLY A 189 -13.38 -18.49 5.76
CA GLY A 189 -12.95 -18.36 4.37
C GLY A 189 -13.85 -19.11 3.39
N GLN A 190 -14.37 -20.27 3.78
CA GLN A 190 -15.37 -21.01 2.97
C GLN A 190 -16.64 -20.17 2.76
N LEU A 191 -17.14 -19.53 3.81
CA LEU A 191 -18.31 -18.63 3.72
C LEU A 191 -18.07 -17.46 2.78
N MET A 192 -16.83 -16.97 2.71
CA MET A 192 -16.42 -15.87 1.82
C MET A 192 -16.05 -16.35 0.40
N GLY A 193 -16.27 -17.62 0.06
CA GLY A 193 -15.91 -18.19 -1.24
C GLY A 193 -14.40 -18.40 -1.46
N MET A 194 -13.60 -18.36 -0.40
CA MET A 194 -12.15 -18.51 -0.41
C MET A 194 -11.72 -19.69 0.47
N PRO A 195 -12.00 -20.95 0.11
CA PRO A 195 -11.82 -22.11 0.99
C PRO A 195 -10.36 -22.44 1.31
N ILE A 196 -9.44 -22.00 0.47
CA ILE A 196 -8.00 -22.21 0.60
C ILE A 196 -7.23 -20.91 0.41
N ALA A 197 -6.05 -20.83 1.00
CA ALA A 197 -5.08 -19.76 0.80
C ALA A 197 -3.72 -20.37 0.42
N ALA A 198 -3.18 -19.97 -0.71
CA ALA A 198 -1.83 -20.33 -1.13
C ALA A 198 -0.78 -19.49 -0.37
N GLY A 199 0.32 -20.14 0.01
CA GLY A 199 1.52 -19.42 0.44
C GLY A 199 2.07 -18.58 -0.69
N ASN A 200 2.43 -17.34 -0.38
CA ASN A 200 3.04 -16.42 -1.33
C ASN A 200 4.02 -15.50 -0.60
N LEU A 201 5.03 -15.06 -1.33
CA LEU A 201 5.97 -14.03 -0.88
C LEU A 201 6.28 -13.13 -2.07
N PHE A 202 6.27 -11.83 -1.85
CA PHE A 202 6.50 -10.88 -2.93
C PHE A 202 7.12 -9.58 -2.42
N ILE A 203 7.80 -8.88 -3.29
CA ILE A 203 8.30 -7.53 -3.06
C ILE A 203 7.14 -6.56 -3.29
N GLY A 204 6.84 -5.74 -2.29
CA GLY A 204 5.72 -4.80 -2.34
C GLY A 204 5.01 -4.67 -1.00
N SER A 205 3.69 -4.51 -1.03
CA SER A 205 2.88 -4.39 0.19
C SER A 205 1.54 -5.13 0.07
N PHE A 206 0.99 -5.52 1.22
CA PHE A 206 -0.33 -6.13 1.33
C PHE A 206 -1.25 -5.27 2.21
N ASP A 207 -2.29 -4.71 1.61
CA ASP A 207 -3.27 -3.87 2.31
C ASP A 207 -4.43 -4.73 2.82
N VAL A 208 -4.40 -5.01 4.12
CA VAL A 208 -5.42 -5.83 4.80
C VAL A 208 -6.81 -5.20 4.73
N ASN A 209 -6.91 -3.87 4.75
CA ASN A 209 -8.19 -3.18 4.73
C ASN A 209 -8.94 -3.41 3.40
N ASN A 210 -8.20 -3.52 2.31
CA ASN A 210 -8.74 -3.82 0.99
C ASN A 210 -8.96 -5.31 0.74
N ALA A 211 -8.36 -6.19 1.56
CA ALA A 211 -8.38 -7.64 1.30
C ALA A 211 -9.78 -8.26 1.22
N MET A 212 -10.76 -7.71 1.94
CA MET A 212 -12.14 -8.20 1.94
C MET A 212 -13.03 -7.53 0.88
N SER A 213 -12.89 -6.22 0.72
CA SER A 213 -13.78 -5.42 -0.13
C SER A 213 -13.30 -5.34 -1.58
N TYR A 214 -11.98 -5.29 -1.78
CA TYR A 214 -11.31 -5.13 -3.07
C TYR A 214 -10.07 -6.01 -3.15
N PRO A 215 -10.20 -7.36 -3.18
CA PRO A 215 -9.06 -8.29 -3.08
C PRO A 215 -7.95 -8.04 -4.12
N LEU A 216 -8.32 -7.64 -5.34
CA LEU A 216 -7.37 -7.32 -6.41
C LEU A 216 -6.55 -6.05 -6.13
N GLN A 217 -6.99 -5.20 -5.21
CA GLN A 217 -6.28 -3.98 -4.81
C GLN A 217 -5.47 -4.18 -3.50
N ALA A 218 -5.64 -5.31 -2.83
CA ALA A 218 -4.95 -5.61 -1.58
C ALA A 218 -3.45 -5.85 -1.80
N THR A 219 -3.08 -6.44 -2.93
CA THR A 219 -1.69 -6.75 -3.25
C THR A 219 -1.12 -5.67 -4.18
N LYS A 220 -0.06 -5.02 -3.73
CA LYS A 220 0.69 -4.03 -4.51
C LYS A 220 2.09 -4.59 -4.73
N PHE A 221 2.36 -4.98 -5.97
CA PHE A 221 3.62 -5.59 -6.35
C PHE A 221 4.67 -4.56 -6.75
N GLY A 222 5.91 -4.89 -6.44
CA GLY A 222 7.10 -4.25 -6.95
C GLY A 222 7.66 -3.17 -6.03
N LEU A 223 8.96 -3.05 -6.10
CA LEU A 223 9.77 -1.92 -5.72
C LEU A 223 10.64 -1.56 -6.92
N PRO A 224 11.17 -0.34 -6.99
CA PRO A 224 12.04 0.06 -8.08
C PRO A 224 13.24 -0.87 -8.22
N PHE A 225 13.50 -1.32 -9.44
CA PHE A 225 14.66 -2.13 -9.76
C PHE A 225 15.38 -1.49 -10.95
N ARG A 226 16.64 -1.10 -10.75
CA ARG A 226 17.40 -0.29 -11.73
C ARG A 226 18.22 -1.11 -12.70
N TYR A 227 18.34 -2.41 -12.48
CA TYR A 227 19.15 -3.30 -13.29
C TYR A 227 18.29 -4.06 -14.30
N VAL A 228 18.88 -4.46 -15.40
CA VAL A 228 18.28 -5.41 -16.34
C VAL A 228 18.77 -6.81 -15.94
N PRO A 229 17.93 -7.65 -15.30
CA PRO A 229 18.34 -8.98 -14.90
C PRO A 229 18.58 -9.85 -16.13
N THR A 230 19.65 -10.62 -16.14
CA THR A 230 19.95 -11.56 -17.23
C THR A 230 19.42 -12.96 -16.91
N TYR A 231 19.33 -13.32 -15.64
CA TYR A 231 18.77 -14.60 -15.18
C TYR A 231 18.26 -14.47 -13.75
N LEU A 232 17.36 -15.36 -13.38
CA LEU A 232 16.95 -15.64 -12.00
C LEU A 232 17.38 -17.07 -11.68
N ALA A 233 18.13 -17.25 -10.60
CA ALA A 233 18.58 -18.56 -10.15
C ALA A 233 18.19 -18.78 -8.68
N GLY A 234 17.94 -20.02 -8.31
CA GLY A 234 17.60 -20.37 -6.94
C GLY A 234 17.49 -21.86 -6.73
N TYR A 235 17.35 -22.27 -5.47
CA TYR A 235 17.10 -23.64 -5.08
C TYR A 235 15.68 -23.78 -4.56
N TYR A 236 14.99 -24.83 -4.97
CA TYR A 236 13.65 -25.11 -4.49
C TYR A 236 13.43 -26.61 -4.28
N LYS A 237 12.52 -26.92 -3.36
CA LYS A 237 11.93 -28.24 -3.18
C LYS A 237 10.44 -28.10 -3.48
N TYR A 238 9.86 -29.06 -4.18
CA TYR A 238 8.45 -29.06 -4.51
C TYR A 238 7.81 -30.39 -4.18
N LYS A 239 6.68 -30.33 -3.49
CA LYS A 239 5.80 -31.47 -3.26
C LYS A 239 4.39 -31.08 -3.71
N ALA A 240 3.86 -31.83 -4.68
CA ALA A 240 2.48 -31.65 -5.10
C ALA A 240 1.51 -31.95 -3.96
N GLY A 241 0.37 -31.29 -3.95
CA GLY A 241 -0.74 -31.64 -3.08
C GLY A 241 -1.32 -33.02 -3.44
N ASP A 242 -1.87 -33.73 -2.44
CA ASP A 242 -2.44 -35.05 -2.64
C ASP A 242 -3.75 -35.06 -3.46
N LYS A 243 -4.38 -33.88 -3.57
CA LYS A 243 -5.63 -33.72 -4.34
C LYS A 243 -5.54 -32.46 -5.19
N PHE A 244 -5.88 -32.62 -6.46
CA PHE A 244 -6.12 -31.51 -7.37
C PHE A 244 -7.62 -31.35 -7.58
N THR A 245 -8.12 -30.11 -7.53
CA THR A 245 -9.52 -29.81 -7.80
C THR A 245 -9.61 -28.67 -8.80
N GLU A 246 -10.48 -28.80 -9.77
CA GLU A 246 -10.88 -27.74 -10.68
C GLU A 246 -12.33 -27.39 -10.39
N GLU A 247 -12.63 -26.09 -10.20
CA GLU A 247 -13.95 -25.60 -9.78
C GLU A 247 -14.54 -26.32 -8.55
N GLY A 248 -13.66 -26.73 -7.61
CA GLY A 248 -14.07 -27.48 -6.41
C GLY A 248 -14.39 -28.94 -6.61
N LYS A 249 -14.19 -29.49 -7.82
CA LYS A 249 -14.36 -30.91 -8.13
C LYS A 249 -13.01 -31.59 -8.23
N PRO A 250 -12.87 -32.84 -7.71
CA PRO A 250 -11.67 -33.65 -7.96
C PRO A 250 -11.51 -33.90 -9.46
N VAL A 251 -10.30 -33.75 -9.96
CA VAL A 251 -9.91 -34.11 -11.33
C VAL A 251 -9.14 -35.41 -11.30
#